data_0c6e76b247cfd9405ca6f9bc24af8935
#
_entry.id   0c6e76b247cfd9405ca6f9bc24af8935
#
_cell.length_a   1.000
_cell.length_b   1.000
_cell.length_c   1.000
_cell.angle_alpha   90.00
_cell.angle_beta   90.00
_cell.angle_gamma   90.00
#
_symmetry.space_group_name_H-M   'P 1'
#
loop_
_entity.id
_entity.type
_entity.pdbx_description
1 polymer ?
#
loop_
_entity_poly.entity_id
_entity_poly.type
_entity_poly.pdbx_seq_one_letter_code
_entity_poly.pdbx_strand_id
1 'polypeptide(L)'
;MDLPVNSASRTRSRVADVELDLGRYELRLDGRKVRLEKKPMDLLIFLVRRRGQLVSRQEIVPKLWHSDLFVDTERNINNIIRKIRAALRDHAAKPRFLETVVGKGYRFVGPIRLVSPLHPRSDVPEASGGKTPAQDNVGWRADRSSLAVLPLHWLGHHQDDKGICLGFVDALVARLANLDGVDVLPASSIMNIPSTAKLPDIAPRLGVRFVVHGAIQTSKTESRLSVELFDSHSQNSRFLRKFILDLNRPFEHVDDVAAHIARALNRPFHAPERQSRTRESRDPLAYAEFIQGYRRASTGDLKLLEEATQPLMNAVARDPGFALAHAVLSFVCAKRHFEFDPSREWLEKAEFHCQRALELDADLPEAHVAKAFLLWGPSKNFQHIEAIAELTRALALQKNLPHAYSRLGTILAHIGLLDPSRAMYERGASFDPGKTISHSVAQAYLWNGEYDLAREELHQWRAESPENKYAIHFALELAILTGEWTEARVLLDEAGSLVQEEPMITALQGVMHASLGKAEQALQCMNQACTNSKSFGHAHHTYYQIACILSLLNRPEAAFGWLERSIDTGFACWPFFMKDPCLMNLRGHARFDLLVSSLQAKYPDYLGLLYH
;
A
#
# COMPACT_ATOMS: atom_id res chain seq x y z
N MET A 1 -63.03 28.67 29.79
CA MET A 1 -63.44 28.06 28.52
C MET A 1 -62.15 27.64 27.82
N ASP A 2 -61.78 26.40 28.11
CA ASP A 2 -60.55 25.78 27.62
C ASP A 2 -60.84 25.01 26.33
N LEU A 3 -60.01 25.22 25.32
CA LEU A 3 -59.98 24.39 24.12
C LEU A 3 -58.70 23.57 24.11
N PRO A 4 -58.73 22.26 23.80
CA PRO A 4 -57.61 21.39 23.95
C PRO A 4 -56.64 21.48 22.76
N VAL A 5 -55.34 21.54 23.09
CA VAL A 5 -54.22 21.44 22.16
C VAL A 5 -54.10 19.99 21.63
N ASN A 6 -54.26 19.85 20.35
CA ASN A 6 -54.16 18.58 19.64
C ASN A 6 -52.67 18.23 19.38
N SER A 7 -52.13 17.31 20.15
CA SER A 7 -50.77 16.78 19.97
C SER A 7 -50.78 15.73 18.86
N ALA A 8 -50.50 16.18 17.63
CA ALA A 8 -50.17 15.25 16.53
C ALA A 8 -48.76 14.71 16.69
N SER A 9 -48.62 13.53 17.25
CA SER A 9 -47.36 12.77 17.25
C SER A 9 -46.95 12.41 15.82
N ARG A 10 -45.99 13.16 15.27
CA ARG A 10 -45.29 12.77 14.04
C ARG A 10 -44.40 11.55 14.36
N THR A 11 -44.89 10.36 14.06
CA THR A 11 -44.10 9.13 14.01
C THR A 11 -43.06 9.27 12.92
N ARG A 12 -41.82 9.72 13.26
CA ARG A 12 -40.67 9.59 12.39
C ARG A 12 -40.40 8.11 12.18
N SER A 13 -40.72 7.56 11.01
CA SER A 13 -40.31 6.22 10.63
C SER A 13 -38.78 6.13 10.69
N ARG A 14 -38.26 5.43 11.68
CA ARG A 14 -36.81 5.12 11.77
C ARG A 14 -36.41 4.36 10.52
N VAL A 15 -35.52 4.91 9.72
CA VAL A 15 -34.86 4.18 8.62
C VAL A 15 -33.98 3.12 9.28
N ALA A 16 -34.17 1.86 8.90
CA ALA A 16 -33.35 0.76 9.42
C ALA A 16 -31.87 1.02 9.14
N ASP A 17 -31.04 0.88 10.15
CA ASP A 17 -29.58 1.05 10.03
C ASP A 17 -28.98 -0.23 9.46
N VAL A 18 -28.54 -0.18 8.19
CA VAL A 18 -27.91 -1.31 7.50
C VAL A 18 -26.41 -1.09 7.49
N GLU A 19 -25.69 -2.02 8.11
CA GLU A 19 -24.22 -2.04 8.13
C GLU A 19 -23.72 -3.27 7.37
N LEU A 20 -22.78 -3.07 6.45
CA LEU A 20 -22.10 -4.12 5.73
C LEU A 20 -20.61 -4.07 6.05
N ASP A 21 -20.15 -5.05 6.80
CA ASP A 21 -18.72 -5.22 7.11
C ASP A 21 -18.09 -6.10 6.02
N LEU A 22 -17.34 -5.45 5.14
CA LEU A 22 -16.67 -6.12 4.02
C LEU A 22 -15.50 -7.00 4.49
N GLY A 23 -14.84 -6.63 5.60
CA GLY A 23 -13.71 -7.36 6.16
C GLY A 23 -14.14 -8.62 6.90
N ARG A 24 -15.24 -8.56 7.63
CA ARG A 24 -15.83 -9.70 8.35
C ARG A 24 -16.80 -10.50 7.49
N TYR A 25 -17.11 -10.01 6.28
CA TYR A 25 -18.12 -10.61 5.40
C TYR A 25 -19.46 -10.75 6.12
N GLU A 26 -19.88 -9.68 6.83
CA GLU A 26 -21.05 -9.65 7.69
C GLU A 26 -22.02 -8.54 7.30
N LEU A 27 -23.31 -8.88 7.32
CA LEU A 27 -24.41 -7.93 7.20
C LEU A 27 -25.05 -7.74 8.58
N ARG A 28 -25.27 -6.48 8.99
CA ARG A 28 -26.02 -6.14 10.20
C ARG A 28 -27.20 -5.24 9.86
N LEU A 29 -28.31 -5.47 10.52
CA LEU A 29 -29.53 -4.67 10.44
C LEU A 29 -29.91 -4.23 11.85
N ASP A 30 -29.99 -2.94 12.10
CA ASP A 30 -30.25 -2.37 13.44
C ASP A 30 -29.28 -2.93 14.51
N GLY A 31 -27.98 -3.06 14.14
CA GLY A 31 -26.92 -3.58 15.00
C GLY A 31 -26.91 -5.11 15.17
N ARG A 32 -27.89 -5.85 14.67
CA ARG A 32 -27.96 -7.31 14.77
C ARG A 32 -27.42 -7.99 13.52
N LYS A 33 -26.55 -9.01 13.69
CA LYS A 33 -26.02 -9.81 12.59
C LYS A 33 -27.14 -10.56 11.85
N VAL A 34 -27.17 -10.39 10.53
CA VAL A 34 -28.10 -11.09 9.63
C VAL A 34 -27.33 -12.14 8.85
N ARG A 35 -27.76 -13.38 8.94
CA ARG A 35 -27.13 -14.49 8.20
C ARG A 35 -27.54 -14.43 6.73
N LEU A 36 -26.55 -14.35 5.83
CA LEU A 36 -26.76 -14.41 4.40
C LEU A 36 -25.80 -15.47 3.81
N GLU A 37 -26.29 -16.27 2.88
CA GLU A 37 -25.46 -17.28 2.20
C GLU A 37 -24.40 -16.61 1.29
N LYS A 38 -23.35 -17.36 0.90
CA LYS A 38 -22.22 -16.82 0.15
C LYS A 38 -22.64 -16.08 -1.12
N LYS A 39 -23.36 -16.72 -2.06
CA LYS A 39 -23.77 -16.09 -3.33
C LYS A 39 -24.67 -14.84 -3.15
N PRO A 40 -25.70 -14.84 -2.28
CA PRO A 40 -26.44 -13.63 -1.94
C PRO A 40 -25.56 -12.52 -1.33
N MET A 41 -24.58 -12.85 -0.50
CA MET A 41 -23.67 -11.88 0.08
C MET A 41 -22.73 -11.28 -0.98
N ASP A 42 -22.17 -12.12 -1.86
CA ASP A 42 -21.31 -11.67 -2.97
C ASP A 42 -22.05 -10.72 -3.91
N LEU A 43 -23.31 -11.04 -4.23
CA LEU A 43 -24.16 -10.15 -5.05
C LEU A 43 -24.50 -8.86 -4.31
N LEU A 44 -24.82 -8.91 -3.03
CA LEU A 44 -25.08 -7.71 -2.23
C LEU A 44 -23.86 -6.79 -2.21
N ILE A 45 -22.68 -7.32 -1.94
CA ILE A 45 -21.40 -6.57 -1.97
C ILE A 45 -21.18 -5.94 -3.34
N PHE A 46 -21.42 -6.70 -4.42
CA PHE A 46 -21.25 -6.20 -5.78
C PHE A 46 -22.21 -5.05 -6.10
N LEU A 47 -23.47 -5.15 -5.71
CA LEU A 47 -24.50 -4.11 -5.91
C LEU A 47 -24.21 -2.86 -5.05
N VAL A 48 -23.74 -3.05 -3.82
CA VAL A 48 -23.39 -1.95 -2.90
C VAL A 48 -22.18 -1.18 -3.40
N ARG A 49 -21.16 -1.88 -3.92
CA ARG A 49 -19.97 -1.23 -4.52
C ARG A 49 -20.32 -0.39 -5.75
N ARG A 50 -21.39 -0.73 -6.45
CA ARG A 50 -21.94 0.03 -7.59
C ARG A 50 -23.19 0.82 -7.22
N ARG A 51 -23.26 1.33 -6.00
CA ARG A 51 -24.41 2.07 -5.48
C ARG A 51 -24.86 3.17 -6.43
N GLY A 52 -26.17 3.22 -6.72
CA GLY A 52 -26.78 4.18 -7.65
C GLY A 52 -26.65 3.80 -9.13
N GLN A 53 -25.79 2.85 -9.50
CA GLN A 53 -25.63 2.38 -10.88
C GLN A 53 -26.54 1.17 -11.15
N LEU A 54 -27.01 1.07 -12.38
CA LEU A 54 -27.75 -0.10 -12.86
C LEU A 54 -26.75 -1.23 -13.15
N VAL A 55 -26.95 -2.37 -12.51
CA VAL A 55 -26.20 -3.60 -12.77
C VAL A 55 -27.08 -4.56 -13.56
N SER A 56 -26.65 -4.88 -14.77
CA SER A 56 -27.38 -5.78 -15.66
C SER A 56 -27.27 -7.25 -15.22
N ARG A 57 -28.21 -8.07 -15.66
CA ARG A 57 -28.15 -9.52 -15.42
C ARG A 57 -26.92 -10.17 -16.06
N GLN A 58 -26.49 -9.65 -17.21
CA GLN A 58 -25.29 -10.12 -17.90
C GLN A 58 -24.01 -9.85 -17.10
N GLU A 59 -23.95 -8.77 -16.32
CA GLU A 59 -22.84 -8.45 -15.42
C GLU A 59 -22.86 -9.29 -14.14
N ILE A 60 -24.02 -9.76 -13.69
CA ILE A 60 -24.16 -10.59 -12.49
C ILE A 60 -23.69 -12.03 -12.71
N VAL A 61 -23.97 -12.59 -13.90
CA VAL A 61 -23.67 -13.99 -14.22
C VAL A 61 -22.19 -14.34 -14.04
N PRO A 62 -21.23 -13.68 -14.69
CA PRO A 62 -19.80 -14.01 -14.55
C PRO A 62 -19.26 -13.75 -13.15
N LYS A 63 -19.92 -12.89 -12.38
CA LYS A 63 -19.52 -12.57 -11.00
C LYS A 63 -19.88 -13.66 -9.99
N LEU A 64 -20.96 -14.42 -10.26
CA LEU A 64 -21.47 -15.45 -9.33
C LEU A 64 -21.23 -16.89 -9.80
N TRP A 65 -20.97 -17.10 -11.09
CA TRP A 65 -20.74 -18.40 -11.70
C TRP A 65 -19.52 -18.36 -12.62
N HIS A 66 -18.52 -19.17 -12.33
CA HIS A 66 -17.41 -19.44 -13.23
C HIS A 66 -17.89 -20.37 -14.35
N SER A 67 -17.30 -20.29 -15.51
CA SER A 67 -17.72 -20.73 -16.84
C SER A 67 -17.99 -22.22 -17.08
N ASP A 68 -18.64 -22.92 -16.19
CA ASP A 68 -19.11 -24.28 -16.50
C ASP A 68 -20.39 -24.59 -15.70
N LEU A 69 -21.55 -24.34 -16.33
CA LEU A 69 -22.75 -25.16 -16.16
C LEU A 69 -23.98 -24.49 -16.81
N PHE A 70 -24.73 -25.25 -17.59
CA PHE A 70 -26.10 -24.96 -18.01
C PHE A 70 -27.01 -24.88 -16.77
N VAL A 71 -27.11 -23.69 -16.18
CA VAL A 71 -28.00 -23.42 -15.06
C VAL A 71 -28.97 -22.35 -15.51
N ASP A 72 -30.25 -22.51 -15.20
CA ASP A 72 -31.28 -21.47 -15.38
C ASP A 72 -30.90 -20.24 -14.54
N THR A 73 -30.02 -19.41 -15.14
CA THR A 73 -29.37 -18.25 -14.51
C THR A 73 -30.39 -17.20 -14.08
N GLU A 74 -31.49 -17.05 -14.82
CA GLU A 74 -32.54 -16.07 -14.50
C GLU A 74 -33.28 -16.42 -13.20
N ARG A 75 -33.68 -17.68 -13.05
CA ARG A 75 -34.36 -18.16 -11.87
C ARG A 75 -33.46 -18.10 -10.63
N ASN A 76 -32.19 -18.38 -10.81
CA ASN A 76 -31.21 -18.32 -9.73
C ASN A 76 -30.90 -16.87 -9.29
N ILE A 77 -30.73 -15.92 -10.20
CA ILE A 77 -30.56 -14.49 -9.85
C ILE A 77 -31.79 -13.99 -9.09
N ASN A 78 -33.02 -14.28 -9.57
CA ASN A 78 -34.24 -13.86 -8.90
C ASN A 78 -34.34 -14.44 -7.47
N ASN A 79 -33.91 -15.68 -7.25
CA ASN A 79 -33.88 -16.31 -5.92
C ASN A 79 -32.85 -15.64 -5.00
N ILE A 80 -31.66 -15.31 -5.53
CA ILE A 80 -30.61 -14.59 -4.79
C ILE A 80 -31.11 -13.19 -4.39
N ILE A 81 -31.71 -12.44 -5.31
CA ILE A 81 -32.31 -11.13 -5.05
C ILE A 81 -33.41 -11.21 -3.97
N ARG A 82 -34.25 -12.23 -4.03
CA ARG A 82 -35.27 -12.47 -3.00
C ARG A 82 -34.64 -12.67 -1.62
N LYS A 83 -33.57 -13.45 -1.52
CA LYS A 83 -32.82 -13.67 -0.26
C LYS A 83 -32.18 -12.37 0.27
N ILE A 84 -31.60 -11.55 -0.60
CA ILE A 84 -31.06 -10.24 -0.23
C ILE A 84 -32.17 -9.33 0.33
N ARG A 85 -33.32 -9.25 -0.37
CA ARG A 85 -34.46 -8.44 0.11
C ARG A 85 -35.00 -8.93 1.45
N ALA A 86 -35.13 -10.23 1.63
CA ALA A 86 -35.55 -10.80 2.90
C ALA A 86 -34.59 -10.43 4.04
N ALA A 87 -33.28 -10.48 3.79
CA ALA A 87 -32.24 -10.09 4.74
C ALA A 87 -32.30 -8.60 5.10
N LEU A 88 -32.55 -7.73 4.11
CA LEU A 88 -32.66 -6.27 4.29
C LEU A 88 -34.06 -5.81 4.73
N ARG A 89 -35.04 -6.72 4.87
CA ARG A 89 -36.46 -6.40 5.08
C ARG A 89 -36.98 -5.41 4.04
N ASP A 90 -36.62 -5.64 2.77
CA ASP A 90 -36.96 -4.80 1.64
C ASP A 90 -38.06 -5.42 0.78
N HIS A 91 -38.94 -4.59 0.20
CA HIS A 91 -40.07 -5.03 -0.61
C HIS A 91 -39.95 -4.59 -2.06
N ALA A 92 -40.17 -5.50 -3.02
CA ALA A 92 -40.04 -5.22 -4.43
C ALA A 92 -40.97 -4.11 -4.96
N ALA A 93 -42.19 -4.00 -4.38
CA ALA A 93 -43.18 -3.01 -4.77
C ALA A 93 -42.87 -1.58 -4.22
N LYS A 94 -42.08 -1.48 -3.13
CA LYS A 94 -41.66 -0.22 -2.52
C LYS A 94 -40.23 -0.36 -2.03
N PRO A 95 -39.25 -0.39 -2.96
CA PRO A 95 -37.87 -0.68 -2.64
C PRO A 95 -37.27 0.43 -1.80
N ARG A 96 -36.61 0.05 -0.70
CA ARG A 96 -35.85 0.95 0.18
C ARG A 96 -34.36 0.82 -0.07
N PHE A 97 -33.90 -0.36 -0.46
CA PHE A 97 -32.48 -0.67 -0.65
C PHE A 97 -32.18 -1.18 -2.06
N LEU A 98 -33.05 -2.04 -2.63
CA LEU A 98 -32.77 -2.72 -3.88
C LEU A 98 -33.92 -2.53 -4.89
N GLU A 99 -33.69 -1.65 -5.86
CA GLU A 99 -34.61 -1.39 -6.96
C GLU A 99 -34.44 -2.43 -8.09
N THR A 100 -35.57 -2.90 -8.63
CA THR A 100 -35.57 -3.69 -9.88
C THR A 100 -35.93 -2.78 -11.04
N VAL A 101 -35.03 -2.69 -12.01
CA VAL A 101 -35.30 -2.03 -13.31
C VAL A 101 -35.75 -3.13 -14.28
N VAL A 102 -37.06 -3.17 -14.53
CA VAL A 102 -37.69 -4.23 -15.34
C VAL A 102 -37.00 -4.39 -16.70
N GLY A 103 -36.65 -5.62 -17.04
CA GLY A 103 -35.97 -5.96 -18.29
C GLY A 103 -34.50 -5.55 -18.39
N LYS A 104 -33.94 -4.81 -17.39
CA LYS A 104 -32.55 -4.30 -17.45
C LYS A 104 -31.65 -4.84 -16.33
N GLY A 105 -32.13 -4.93 -15.08
CA GLY A 105 -31.29 -5.40 -13.98
C GLY A 105 -31.70 -4.87 -12.60
N TYR A 106 -30.71 -4.60 -11.75
CA TYR A 106 -30.91 -4.19 -10.36
C TYR A 106 -30.03 -3.00 -10.01
N ARG A 107 -30.50 -2.16 -9.06
CA ARG A 107 -29.79 -0.98 -8.57
C ARG A 107 -29.87 -0.92 -7.05
N PHE A 108 -28.76 -0.69 -6.37
CA PHE A 108 -28.77 -0.46 -4.93
C PHE A 108 -28.97 1.05 -4.66
N VAL A 109 -30.05 1.41 -3.96
CA VAL A 109 -30.47 2.80 -3.77
C VAL A 109 -30.53 3.23 -2.30
N GLY A 110 -30.47 2.27 -1.36
CA GLY A 110 -30.66 2.54 0.06
C GLY A 110 -29.43 3.12 0.77
N PRO A 111 -29.63 3.73 1.96
CA PRO A 111 -28.53 4.08 2.84
C PRO A 111 -27.93 2.80 3.43
N ILE A 112 -26.62 2.64 3.34
CA ILE A 112 -25.88 1.55 3.94
C ILE A 112 -24.57 2.11 4.49
N ARG A 113 -24.23 1.70 5.69
CA ARG A 113 -22.92 1.98 6.28
C ARG A 113 -21.99 0.84 5.92
N LEU A 114 -20.98 1.14 5.13
CA LEU A 114 -19.86 0.22 4.92
C LEU A 114 -18.95 0.34 6.15
N VAL A 115 -18.83 -0.75 6.90
CA VAL A 115 -17.87 -0.84 8.00
C VAL A 115 -16.61 -1.41 7.38
N SER A 116 -15.60 -0.53 7.24
CA SER A 116 -14.24 -0.96 6.95
C SER A 116 -13.60 -1.45 8.25
N PRO A 117 -12.65 -2.39 8.23
CA PRO A 117 -12.07 -2.97 9.46
C PRO A 117 -11.33 -1.99 10.38
N LEU A 118 -11.39 -0.68 10.13
CA LEU A 118 -10.54 0.34 10.77
C LEU A 118 -11.20 1.13 11.91
N HIS A 119 -12.44 0.82 12.37
CA HIS A 119 -13.01 1.52 13.52
C HIS A 119 -13.71 0.56 14.48
N PRO A 120 -13.17 0.30 15.69
CA PRO A 120 -13.95 -0.24 16.79
C PRO A 120 -14.83 0.87 17.37
N ARG A 121 -16.14 0.60 17.54
CA ARG A 121 -17.06 1.46 18.28
C ARG A 121 -16.58 1.65 19.72
N SER A 122 -16.43 2.90 20.14
CA SER A 122 -16.42 3.29 21.53
C SER A 122 -17.86 3.50 22.02
N ASP A 123 -18.42 2.49 22.69
CA ASP A 123 -19.55 2.64 23.61
C ASP A 123 -18.97 2.50 25.02
N VAL A 124 -18.56 3.59 25.64
CA VAL A 124 -18.34 3.67 27.09
C VAL A 124 -18.75 5.07 27.56
N PRO A 125 -19.53 5.18 28.67
CA PRO A 125 -19.98 6.48 29.21
C PRO A 125 -18.81 7.25 29.81
N GLU A 126 -18.91 8.57 29.72
CA GLU A 126 -17.95 9.52 30.32
C GLU A 126 -17.75 9.30 31.82
N ALA A 127 -16.52 9.06 32.24
CA ALA A 127 -16.04 9.29 33.60
C ALA A 127 -14.65 9.91 33.54
N SER A 128 -14.57 11.07 34.14
CA SER A 128 -13.44 11.98 34.32
C SER A 128 -12.14 11.33 34.81
N GLY A 129 -11.01 11.69 34.24
CA GLY A 129 -9.70 11.46 34.85
C GLY A 129 -8.57 11.34 33.83
N GLY A 130 -7.77 12.39 33.67
CA GLY A 130 -6.69 12.46 32.71
C GLY A 130 -5.61 11.40 32.83
N LYS A 131 -5.22 10.89 31.68
CA LYS A 131 -3.89 10.34 31.36
C LYS A 131 -3.71 10.39 29.85
N THR A 132 -2.52 10.78 29.44
CA THR A 132 -1.98 10.88 28.09
C THR A 132 -2.37 9.69 27.19
N PRO A 133 -2.79 9.90 25.93
CA PRO A 133 -3.05 8.79 25.01
C PRO A 133 -1.73 8.25 24.45
N ALA A 134 -1.34 7.06 24.92
CA ALA A 134 -0.36 6.23 24.25
C ALA A 134 -1.09 5.31 23.27
N GLN A 135 -0.83 5.51 21.99
CA GLN A 135 -0.78 4.52 20.92
C GLN A 135 -1.72 3.30 21.04
N ASP A 136 -2.96 3.44 20.55
CA ASP A 136 -3.80 2.31 20.16
C ASP A 136 -4.11 2.41 18.66
N ASN A 137 -3.20 1.95 17.84
CA ASN A 137 -3.42 1.78 16.42
C ASN A 137 -2.66 0.57 15.89
N VAL A 138 -3.14 -0.65 16.17
CA VAL A 138 -2.88 -1.79 15.28
C VAL A 138 -3.98 -2.83 15.46
N GLY A 139 -5.09 -2.65 14.77
CA GLY A 139 -6.15 -3.66 14.66
C GLY A 139 -5.77 -4.79 13.70
N TRP A 140 -4.83 -5.64 14.07
CA TRP A 140 -4.54 -6.85 13.32
C TRP A 140 -5.72 -7.84 13.43
N ARG A 141 -6.02 -8.47 12.30
CA ARG A 141 -7.07 -9.49 12.20
C ARG A 141 -6.78 -10.63 13.17
N ALA A 142 -7.50 -10.70 14.27
CA ALA A 142 -7.35 -11.72 15.32
C ALA A 142 -7.50 -13.19 14.82
N ASP A 143 -7.86 -13.40 13.56
CA ASP A 143 -8.14 -14.71 12.95
C ASP A 143 -7.06 -15.25 12.01
N ARG A 144 -6.04 -14.47 11.62
CA ARG A 144 -4.91 -14.96 10.82
C ARG A 144 -3.71 -15.22 11.71
N SER A 145 -3.04 -16.34 11.49
CA SER A 145 -1.74 -16.61 12.12
C SER A 145 -0.73 -15.60 11.61
N SER A 146 -0.26 -14.68 12.44
CA SER A 146 0.77 -13.69 12.11
C SER A 146 2.04 -13.99 12.89
N LEU A 147 3.19 -13.82 12.26
CA LEU A 147 4.50 -14.24 12.76
C LEU A 147 5.54 -13.14 12.60
N ALA A 148 6.30 -12.88 13.64
CA ALA A 148 7.53 -12.10 13.58
C ALA A 148 8.73 -12.96 14.00
N VAL A 149 9.88 -12.77 13.35
CA VAL A 149 11.16 -13.39 13.71
C VAL A 149 12.06 -12.29 14.24
N LEU A 150 12.25 -12.22 15.56
CA LEU A 150 13.06 -11.17 16.18
C LEU A 150 14.56 -11.34 15.89
N PRO A 151 15.36 -10.25 15.95
CA PRO A 151 16.81 -10.36 15.89
C PRO A 151 17.34 -11.35 16.92
N LEU A 152 18.21 -12.27 16.49
CA LEU A 152 18.83 -13.24 17.38
C LEU A 152 19.77 -12.54 18.34
N HIS A 153 19.82 -13.03 19.58
CA HIS A 153 20.74 -12.55 20.59
C HIS A 153 22.06 -13.32 20.51
N TRP A 154 23.19 -12.61 20.45
CA TRP A 154 24.51 -13.25 20.50
C TRP A 154 25.04 -13.29 21.93
N LEU A 155 25.40 -14.48 22.39
CA LEU A 155 25.99 -14.73 23.71
C LEU A 155 27.46 -15.12 23.54
N GLY A 156 28.38 -14.13 23.50
CA GLY A 156 29.82 -14.34 23.30
C GLY A 156 30.58 -13.03 23.02
N HIS A 157 31.90 -13.13 22.81
CA HIS A 157 32.81 -11.98 22.74
C HIS A 157 33.41 -11.74 21.33
N HIS A 158 32.63 -11.81 20.24
CA HIS A 158 33.11 -11.47 18.90
C HIS A 158 32.44 -10.21 18.36
N GLN A 159 33.21 -9.32 17.69
CA GLN A 159 32.75 -8.04 17.17
C GLN A 159 31.91 -8.18 15.86
N ASP A 160 32.05 -9.29 15.11
CA ASP A 160 31.43 -9.49 13.80
C ASP A 160 30.07 -10.22 13.82
N ASP A 161 29.54 -10.45 15.00
CA ASP A 161 28.44 -11.40 15.24
C ASP A 161 27.05 -10.89 14.85
N LYS A 162 26.89 -9.55 14.77
CA LYS A 162 25.59 -8.94 14.42
C LYS A 162 25.16 -9.24 13.00
N GLY A 163 26.09 -9.33 12.06
CA GLY A 163 25.82 -9.64 10.66
C GLY A 163 25.21 -11.03 10.52
N ILE A 164 25.79 -12.05 11.15
CA ILE A 164 25.31 -13.44 11.13
C ILE A 164 23.88 -13.53 11.73
N CYS A 165 23.65 -12.89 12.88
CA CYS A 165 22.33 -12.91 13.52
C CYS A 165 21.24 -12.31 12.64
N LEU A 166 21.48 -11.16 12.04
CA LEU A 166 20.52 -10.49 11.17
C LEU A 166 20.33 -11.24 9.86
N GLY A 167 21.40 -11.82 9.31
CA GLY A 167 21.34 -12.64 8.12
C GLY A 167 20.52 -13.90 8.30
N PHE A 168 20.73 -14.58 9.40
CA PHE A 168 19.93 -15.75 9.73
C PHE A 168 18.45 -15.40 9.84
N VAL A 169 18.11 -14.26 10.44
CA VAL A 169 16.74 -13.78 10.54
C VAL A 169 16.16 -13.45 9.17
N ASP A 170 16.89 -12.74 8.31
CA ASP A 170 16.43 -12.40 6.95
C ASP A 170 16.18 -13.67 6.12
N ALA A 171 17.14 -14.61 6.13
CA ALA A 171 17.00 -15.90 5.47
C ALA A 171 15.81 -16.70 6.00
N LEU A 172 15.63 -16.75 7.32
CA LEU A 172 14.50 -17.45 7.94
C LEU A 172 13.15 -16.80 7.60
N VAL A 173 13.06 -15.49 7.62
CA VAL A 173 11.87 -14.73 7.21
C VAL A 173 11.53 -15.02 5.75
N ALA A 174 12.52 -15.04 4.85
CA ALA A 174 12.30 -15.38 3.44
C ALA A 174 11.75 -16.80 3.25
N ARG A 175 12.24 -17.78 4.01
CA ARG A 175 11.72 -19.17 3.99
C ARG A 175 10.29 -19.28 4.48
N LEU A 176 9.94 -18.51 5.51
CA LEU A 176 8.63 -18.51 6.14
C LEU A 176 7.59 -17.65 5.42
N ALA A 177 8.02 -16.69 4.58
CA ALA A 177 7.17 -15.69 3.93
C ALA A 177 6.03 -16.29 3.09
N ASN A 178 6.20 -17.48 2.56
CA ASN A 178 5.24 -18.15 1.69
C ASN A 178 4.42 -19.24 2.41
N LEU A 179 4.50 -19.34 3.75
CA LEU A 179 3.65 -20.29 4.48
C LEU A 179 2.17 -19.93 4.31
N ASP A 180 1.38 -20.92 3.89
CA ASP A 180 -0.05 -20.70 3.68
C ASP A 180 -0.79 -20.39 4.97
N GLY A 181 -1.56 -19.29 4.95
CA GLY A 181 -2.37 -18.83 6.07
C GLY A 181 -1.55 -18.25 7.24
N VAL A 182 -0.27 -17.88 7.01
CA VAL A 182 0.57 -17.18 7.98
C VAL A 182 1.08 -15.88 7.34
N ASP A 183 0.80 -14.75 7.99
CA ASP A 183 1.34 -13.46 7.59
C ASP A 183 2.66 -13.24 8.35
N VAL A 184 3.79 -13.31 7.65
CA VAL A 184 5.14 -13.18 8.24
C VAL A 184 5.63 -11.77 8.04
N LEU A 185 6.02 -11.08 9.13
CA LEU A 185 6.61 -9.75 9.01
C LEU A 185 7.98 -9.82 8.32
N PRO A 186 8.29 -8.89 7.41
CA PRO A 186 9.61 -8.83 6.77
C PRO A 186 10.71 -8.47 7.77
N ALA A 187 11.92 -8.88 7.48
CA ALA A 187 13.08 -8.60 8.33
C ALA A 187 13.27 -7.07 8.54
N SER A 188 12.99 -6.25 7.52
CA SER A 188 13.10 -4.79 7.59
C SER A 188 12.25 -4.17 8.70
N SER A 189 11.09 -4.73 9.01
CA SER A 189 10.16 -4.21 10.03
C SER A 189 10.61 -4.51 11.47
N ILE A 190 11.52 -5.47 11.64
CA ILE A 190 11.92 -5.96 12.96
C ILE A 190 13.40 -5.70 13.30
N MET A 191 14.22 -5.30 12.33
CA MET A 191 15.68 -5.11 12.52
C MET A 191 16.06 -4.08 13.60
N ASN A 192 15.17 -3.14 13.91
CA ASN A 192 15.41 -2.10 14.91
C ASN A 192 14.89 -2.49 16.31
N ILE A 193 14.29 -3.68 16.45
CA ILE A 193 13.82 -4.17 17.74
C ILE A 193 15.02 -4.71 18.53
N PRO A 194 15.22 -4.29 19.78
CA PRO A 194 16.27 -4.87 20.62
C PRO A 194 16.07 -6.37 20.80
N SER A 195 17.12 -7.16 20.60
CA SER A 195 17.07 -8.62 20.81
C SER A 195 16.73 -9.03 22.26
N THR A 196 16.86 -8.08 23.20
CA THR A 196 16.53 -8.25 24.64
C THR A 196 15.09 -7.86 24.98
N ALA A 197 14.28 -7.48 24.00
CA ALA A 197 12.89 -7.08 24.22
C ALA A 197 12.05 -8.24 24.80
N LYS A 198 11.18 -7.92 25.75
CA LYS A 198 10.30 -8.92 26.38
C LYS A 198 9.18 -9.32 25.41
N LEU A 199 9.01 -10.61 25.18
CA LEU A 199 8.05 -11.16 24.22
C LEU A 199 6.60 -10.76 24.46
N PRO A 200 6.09 -10.76 25.73
CA PRO A 200 4.72 -10.33 26.01
C PRO A 200 4.44 -8.87 25.64
N ASP A 201 5.46 -8.01 25.66
CA ASP A 201 5.33 -6.58 25.36
C ASP A 201 5.48 -6.30 23.85
N ILE A 202 6.30 -7.11 23.17
CA ILE A 202 6.63 -6.92 21.75
C ILE A 202 5.54 -7.45 20.82
N ALA A 203 4.97 -8.62 21.09
CA ALA A 203 3.98 -9.23 20.24
C ALA A 203 2.75 -8.33 19.97
N PRO A 204 2.14 -7.67 21.00
CA PRO A 204 1.06 -6.70 20.79
C PRO A 204 1.51 -5.48 19.99
N ARG A 205 2.72 -4.96 20.25
CA ARG A 205 3.27 -3.79 19.53
C ARG A 205 3.46 -4.06 18.04
N LEU A 206 3.84 -5.29 17.68
CA LEU A 206 3.97 -5.74 16.28
C LEU A 206 2.64 -6.22 15.71
N GLY A 207 1.60 -6.35 16.51
CA GLY A 207 0.32 -6.90 16.10
C GLY A 207 0.41 -8.36 15.66
N VAL A 208 1.35 -9.15 16.18
CA VAL A 208 1.53 -10.55 15.77
C VAL A 208 1.10 -11.51 16.88
N ARG A 209 0.60 -12.67 16.45
CA ARG A 209 0.28 -13.75 17.37
C ARG A 209 1.53 -14.55 17.76
N PHE A 210 2.37 -14.87 16.79
CA PHE A 210 3.54 -15.71 17.01
C PHE A 210 4.82 -14.89 16.92
N VAL A 211 5.76 -15.18 17.82
CA VAL A 211 7.08 -14.57 17.81
C VAL A 211 8.13 -15.67 17.85
N VAL A 212 9.00 -15.70 16.85
CA VAL A 212 10.22 -16.49 16.87
C VAL A 212 11.31 -15.61 17.47
N HIS A 213 11.99 -16.13 18.46
CA HIS A 213 13.18 -15.51 19.05
C HIS A 213 14.23 -16.56 19.34
N GLY A 214 15.45 -16.14 19.62
CA GLY A 214 16.50 -17.08 19.91
C GLY A 214 17.83 -16.43 20.21
N ALA A 215 18.82 -17.28 20.47
CA ALA A 215 20.18 -16.85 20.74
C ALA A 215 21.20 -17.79 20.11
N ILE A 216 22.32 -17.21 19.68
CA ILE A 216 23.53 -17.93 19.30
C ILE A 216 24.50 -17.86 20.46
N GLN A 217 24.90 -19.01 20.97
CA GLN A 217 25.88 -19.14 22.04
C GLN A 217 27.14 -19.78 21.49
N THR A 218 28.27 -19.09 21.57
CA THR A 218 29.56 -19.59 21.10
C THR A 218 30.43 -19.97 22.30
N SER A 219 30.96 -21.16 22.27
CA SER A 219 32.01 -21.66 23.16
C SER A 219 33.32 -21.82 22.39
N LYS A 220 34.41 -22.21 23.07
CA LYS A 220 35.71 -22.45 22.39
C LYS A 220 35.68 -23.56 21.34
N THR A 221 34.73 -24.48 21.42
CA THR A 221 34.67 -25.69 20.58
C THR A 221 33.42 -25.82 19.74
N GLU A 222 32.34 -25.06 20.06
CA GLU A 222 31.06 -25.25 19.45
C GLU A 222 30.20 -23.98 19.51
N SER A 223 29.47 -23.72 18.45
CA SER A 223 28.42 -22.71 18.43
C SER A 223 27.04 -23.35 18.40
N ARG A 224 26.11 -22.84 19.19
CA ARG A 224 24.76 -23.37 19.33
C ARG A 224 23.72 -22.28 19.07
N LEU A 225 22.77 -22.57 18.19
CA LEU A 225 21.59 -21.77 17.95
C LEU A 225 20.43 -22.33 18.77
N SER A 226 19.85 -21.53 19.64
CA SER A 226 18.58 -21.83 20.31
C SER A 226 17.48 -21.03 19.66
N VAL A 227 16.36 -21.68 19.26
CA VAL A 227 15.20 -21.04 18.67
C VAL A 227 13.95 -21.43 19.42
N GLU A 228 13.12 -20.45 19.73
CA GLU A 228 11.84 -20.61 20.42
C GLU A 228 10.72 -19.95 19.62
N LEU A 229 9.55 -20.60 19.57
CA LEU A 229 8.31 -20.06 19.03
C LEU A 229 7.35 -19.76 20.19
N PHE A 230 7.09 -18.51 20.45
CA PHE A 230 6.18 -18.01 21.48
C PHE A 230 4.80 -17.70 20.88
N ASP A 231 3.72 -18.13 21.53
CA ASP A 231 2.33 -17.79 21.18
C ASP A 231 1.82 -16.73 22.17
N SER A 232 1.61 -15.51 21.70
CA SER A 232 1.17 -14.38 22.54
C SER A 232 -0.24 -14.53 23.09
N HIS A 233 -1.11 -15.35 22.46
CA HIS A 233 -2.45 -15.60 22.98
C HIS A 233 -2.45 -16.55 24.17
N SER A 234 -1.69 -17.64 24.10
CA SER A 234 -1.59 -18.60 25.19
C SER A 234 -0.52 -18.24 26.21
N GLN A 235 0.32 -17.24 25.91
CA GLN A 235 1.49 -16.82 26.72
C GLN A 235 2.47 -17.96 26.98
N ASN A 236 2.55 -18.94 26.08
CA ASN A 236 3.36 -20.13 26.20
C ASN A 236 4.28 -20.33 25.00
N SER A 237 5.41 -20.98 25.25
CA SER A 237 6.27 -21.51 24.19
C SER A 237 5.64 -22.76 23.57
N ARG A 238 5.50 -22.76 22.24
CA ARG A 238 5.03 -23.93 21.48
C ARG A 238 6.16 -24.84 21.04
N PHE A 239 7.38 -24.30 21.01
CA PHE A 239 8.52 -24.97 20.44
C PHE A 239 9.79 -24.32 21.00
N LEU A 240 10.73 -25.15 21.44
CA LEU A 240 12.09 -24.78 21.78
C LEU A 240 13.04 -25.86 21.26
N ARG A 241 14.02 -25.46 20.44
CA ARG A 241 15.06 -26.36 19.93
C ARG A 241 16.43 -25.72 19.90
N LYS A 242 17.44 -26.59 19.98
CA LYS A 242 18.85 -26.23 19.86
C LYS A 242 19.44 -26.93 18.65
N PHE A 243 20.24 -26.18 17.88
CA PHE A 243 20.96 -26.63 16.71
C PHE A 243 22.46 -26.36 16.93
N ILE A 244 23.31 -27.28 16.47
CA ILE A 244 24.76 -27.03 16.40
C ILE A 244 24.99 -26.21 15.14
N LEU A 245 25.69 -25.08 15.26
CA LEU A 245 25.92 -24.13 14.18
C LEU A 245 27.38 -24.19 13.73
N ASP A 246 27.61 -24.41 12.45
CA ASP A 246 28.91 -24.13 11.84
C ASP A 246 28.98 -22.67 11.41
N LEU A 247 29.84 -21.87 12.08
CA LEU A 247 29.99 -20.45 11.78
C LEU A 247 30.60 -20.18 10.38
N ASN A 248 31.23 -21.19 9.75
CA ASN A 248 31.68 -21.09 8.36
C ASN A 248 30.50 -21.29 7.38
N ARG A 249 29.37 -21.83 7.86
CA ARG A 249 28.15 -22.09 7.11
C ARG A 249 26.92 -21.72 7.93
N PRO A 250 26.80 -20.47 8.40
CA PRO A 250 25.81 -20.09 9.41
C PRO A 250 24.36 -20.27 8.96
N PHE A 251 24.11 -20.35 7.65
CA PHE A 251 22.77 -20.47 7.06
C PHE A 251 22.35 -21.90 6.71
N GLU A 252 23.20 -22.90 6.96
CA GLU A 252 22.93 -24.31 6.59
C GLU A 252 21.67 -24.87 7.29
N HIS A 253 21.36 -24.38 8.50
CA HIS A 253 20.21 -24.82 9.30
C HIS A 253 18.94 -24.00 9.12
N VAL A 254 18.92 -22.99 8.25
CA VAL A 254 17.75 -22.10 8.07
C VAL A 254 16.52 -22.91 7.63
N ASP A 255 16.69 -23.85 6.69
CA ASP A 255 15.59 -24.68 6.18
C ASP A 255 15.06 -25.64 7.26
N ASP A 256 15.95 -26.21 8.08
CA ASP A 256 15.57 -27.08 9.21
C ASP A 256 14.78 -26.31 10.27
N VAL A 257 15.23 -25.09 10.61
CA VAL A 257 14.54 -24.22 11.55
C VAL A 257 13.17 -23.84 10.99
N ALA A 258 13.08 -23.42 9.73
CA ALA A 258 11.82 -23.08 9.07
C ALA A 258 10.84 -24.27 9.06
N ALA A 259 11.31 -25.47 8.74
CA ALA A 259 10.50 -26.69 8.75
C ALA A 259 9.93 -27.00 10.15
N HIS A 260 10.72 -26.79 11.21
CA HIS A 260 10.26 -27.00 12.57
C HIS A 260 9.23 -25.95 13.02
N ILE A 261 9.42 -24.68 12.65
CA ILE A 261 8.45 -23.60 12.92
C ILE A 261 7.15 -23.88 12.17
N ALA A 262 7.21 -24.21 10.89
CA ALA A 262 6.04 -24.54 10.09
C ALA A 262 5.24 -25.71 10.68
N ARG A 263 5.93 -26.77 11.11
CA ARG A 263 5.30 -27.91 11.81
C ARG A 263 4.63 -27.49 13.10
N ALA A 264 5.27 -26.63 13.91
CA ALA A 264 4.69 -26.12 15.15
C ALA A 264 3.46 -25.23 14.93
N LEU A 265 3.37 -24.62 13.74
CA LEU A 265 2.21 -23.86 13.27
C LEU A 265 1.16 -24.72 12.55
N ASN A 266 1.38 -26.05 12.43
CA ASN A 266 0.54 -26.98 11.66
C ASN A 266 0.40 -26.55 10.18
N ARG A 267 1.52 -26.16 9.54
CA ARG A 267 1.58 -25.73 8.15
C ARG A 267 2.54 -26.61 7.36
N PRO A 268 2.20 -26.95 6.10
CA PRO A 268 3.14 -27.62 5.22
C PRO A 268 4.31 -26.68 4.92
N PHE A 269 5.52 -27.24 4.88
CA PHE A 269 6.72 -26.52 4.50
C PHE A 269 7.40 -27.26 3.36
N HIS A 270 7.64 -26.55 2.27
CA HIS A 270 8.41 -27.05 1.14
C HIS A 270 9.69 -26.21 1.09
N ALA A 271 10.80 -26.83 1.40
CA ALA A 271 12.09 -26.19 1.23
C ALA A 271 12.25 -25.80 -0.26
N PRO A 272 12.63 -24.55 -0.56
CA PRO A 272 12.88 -24.16 -1.95
C PRO A 272 13.98 -25.04 -2.53
N GLU A 273 13.83 -25.44 -3.78
CA GLU A 273 14.88 -26.17 -4.49
C GLU A 273 16.19 -25.37 -4.45
N ARG A 274 17.33 -26.04 -4.49
CA ARG A 274 18.71 -25.57 -4.21
C ARG A 274 19.17 -24.18 -4.76
N GLN A 275 18.34 -23.44 -5.46
CA GLN A 275 18.67 -22.15 -6.08
C GLN A 275 18.86 -20.97 -5.09
N SER A 276 18.50 -21.14 -3.84
CA SER A 276 18.50 -20.08 -2.82
C SER A 276 19.87 -19.72 -2.21
N ARG A 277 20.97 -20.28 -2.72
CA ARG A 277 22.33 -20.01 -2.16
C ARG A 277 22.91 -18.64 -2.58
N THR A 278 22.33 -18.00 -3.55
CA THR A 278 22.76 -16.68 -4.08
C THR A 278 22.20 -15.50 -3.28
N ARG A 279 21.20 -15.78 -2.40
CA ARG A 279 20.62 -14.80 -1.49
C ARG A 279 21.54 -14.46 -0.31
N GLU A 280 22.46 -15.32 0.01
CA GLU A 280 23.33 -15.26 1.18
C GLU A 280 24.80 -15.20 0.75
N SER A 281 25.57 -14.25 1.29
CA SER A 281 27.00 -14.21 1.04
C SER A 281 27.74 -15.28 1.85
N ARG A 282 28.79 -15.85 1.26
CA ARG A 282 29.74 -16.71 1.96
C ARG A 282 30.82 -15.94 2.71
N ASP A 283 31.00 -14.65 2.39
CA ASP A 283 31.92 -13.74 3.10
C ASP A 283 31.13 -13.04 4.22
N PRO A 284 31.42 -13.30 5.50
CA PRO A 284 30.72 -12.66 6.63
C PRO A 284 30.86 -11.15 6.63
N LEU A 285 31.99 -10.60 6.13
CA LEU A 285 32.21 -9.17 6.06
C LEU A 285 31.39 -8.54 4.94
N ALA A 286 31.26 -9.20 3.77
CA ALA A 286 30.34 -8.76 2.73
C ALA A 286 28.91 -8.72 3.23
N TYR A 287 28.51 -9.71 4.03
CA TYR A 287 27.18 -9.74 4.62
C TYR A 287 26.98 -8.62 5.67
N ALA A 288 27.99 -8.34 6.50
CA ALA A 288 27.93 -7.25 7.49
C ALA A 288 27.75 -5.87 6.80
N GLU A 289 28.50 -5.62 5.73
CA GLU A 289 28.38 -4.42 4.89
C GLU A 289 26.99 -4.34 4.24
N PHE A 290 26.48 -5.45 3.68
CA PHE A 290 25.14 -5.52 3.12
C PHE A 290 24.08 -5.12 4.14
N ILE A 291 24.10 -5.67 5.35
CA ILE A 291 23.11 -5.37 6.40
C ILE A 291 23.13 -3.89 6.79
N GLN A 292 24.32 -3.26 6.84
CA GLN A 292 24.41 -1.82 7.12
C GLN A 292 23.69 -1.01 6.04
N GLY A 293 23.92 -1.32 4.77
CA GLY A 293 23.27 -0.64 3.65
C GLY A 293 21.77 -0.95 3.58
N TYR A 294 21.38 -2.21 3.72
CA TYR A 294 19.99 -2.66 3.66
C TYR A 294 19.11 -2.00 4.73
N ARG A 295 19.59 -1.90 5.97
CA ARG A 295 18.88 -1.21 7.06
C ARG A 295 18.62 0.26 6.73
N ARG A 296 19.60 0.98 6.16
CA ARG A 296 19.44 2.37 5.75
C ARG A 296 18.47 2.50 4.58
N ALA A 297 18.61 1.64 3.58
CA ALA A 297 17.72 1.63 2.42
C ALA A 297 16.24 1.35 2.77
N SER A 298 16.00 0.58 3.85
CA SER A 298 14.66 0.16 4.28
C SER A 298 13.92 1.22 5.09
N THR A 299 14.54 2.32 5.50
CA THR A 299 13.89 3.34 6.34
C THR A 299 12.91 4.23 5.58
N GLY A 300 13.03 4.34 4.25
CA GLY A 300 12.31 5.33 3.45
C GLY A 300 12.88 6.76 3.55
N ASP A 301 13.79 7.02 4.48
CA ASP A 301 14.49 8.30 4.63
C ASP A 301 15.49 8.50 3.49
N LEU A 302 15.42 9.65 2.85
CA LEU A 302 16.20 9.95 1.64
C LEU A 302 17.69 10.11 1.92
N LYS A 303 18.05 10.69 3.07
CA LYS A 303 19.45 10.84 3.50
C LYS A 303 20.07 9.48 3.85
N LEU A 304 19.32 8.66 4.57
CA LEU A 304 19.76 7.29 4.90
C LEU A 304 19.86 6.42 3.65
N LEU A 305 19.02 6.66 2.64
CA LEU A 305 19.15 5.99 1.34
C LEU A 305 20.47 6.33 0.66
N GLU A 306 20.90 7.58 0.69
CA GLU A 306 22.19 8.00 0.16
C GLU A 306 23.34 7.32 0.90
N GLU A 307 23.30 7.31 2.22
CA GLU A 307 24.27 6.64 3.09
C GLU A 307 24.31 5.11 2.91
N ALA A 308 23.25 4.50 2.37
CA ALA A 308 23.18 3.07 2.09
C ALA A 308 24.10 2.64 0.93
N THR A 309 24.42 3.56 0.01
CA THR A 309 25.12 3.25 -1.25
C THR A 309 26.50 2.65 -1.00
N GLN A 310 27.34 3.28 -0.16
CA GLN A 310 28.73 2.85 0.03
C GLN A 310 28.86 1.46 0.69
N PRO A 311 28.13 1.15 1.79
CA PRO A 311 28.14 -0.21 2.33
C PRO A 311 27.69 -1.27 1.33
N LEU A 312 26.66 -1.00 0.52
CA LEU A 312 26.21 -1.95 -0.52
C LEU A 312 27.26 -2.13 -1.62
N MET A 313 27.96 -1.08 -2.02
CA MET A 313 29.07 -1.19 -2.97
C MET A 313 30.23 -2.02 -2.39
N ASN A 314 30.55 -1.85 -1.12
CA ASN A 314 31.55 -2.67 -0.44
C ASN A 314 31.14 -4.16 -0.42
N ALA A 315 29.88 -4.44 -0.14
CA ALA A 315 29.35 -5.81 -0.10
C ALA A 315 29.52 -6.52 -1.45
N VAL A 316 29.09 -5.89 -2.56
CA VAL A 316 29.22 -6.48 -3.91
C VAL A 316 30.65 -6.54 -4.42
N ALA A 317 31.54 -5.65 -3.95
CA ALA A 317 32.96 -5.69 -4.27
C ALA A 317 33.66 -6.87 -3.58
N ARG A 318 33.25 -7.20 -2.35
CA ARG A 318 33.79 -8.34 -1.59
C ARG A 318 33.24 -9.67 -2.09
N ASP A 319 31.95 -9.73 -2.38
CA ASP A 319 31.30 -10.92 -2.94
C ASP A 319 30.49 -10.58 -4.20
N PRO A 320 31.10 -10.64 -5.39
CA PRO A 320 30.41 -10.38 -6.66
C PRO A 320 29.31 -11.42 -7.00
N GLY A 321 29.19 -12.51 -6.24
CA GLY A 321 28.14 -13.51 -6.35
C GLY A 321 26.91 -13.25 -5.45
N PHE A 322 26.93 -12.19 -4.66
CA PHE A 322 25.86 -11.88 -3.71
C PHE A 322 24.68 -11.20 -4.41
N ALA A 323 23.77 -11.99 -4.97
CA ALA A 323 22.64 -11.54 -5.78
C ALA A 323 21.75 -10.52 -5.05
N LEU A 324 21.42 -10.77 -3.77
CA LEU A 324 20.57 -9.87 -2.99
C LEU A 324 21.23 -8.49 -2.78
N ALA A 325 22.54 -8.43 -2.56
CA ALA A 325 23.24 -7.16 -2.45
C ALA A 325 23.21 -6.36 -3.75
N HIS A 326 23.36 -7.04 -4.89
CA HIS A 326 23.19 -6.42 -6.21
C HIS A 326 21.76 -5.89 -6.40
N ALA A 327 20.71 -6.64 -6.03
CA ALA A 327 19.32 -6.22 -6.16
C ALA A 327 19.03 -4.97 -5.32
N VAL A 328 19.47 -4.96 -4.05
CA VAL A 328 19.25 -3.82 -3.14
C VAL A 328 20.06 -2.59 -3.61
N LEU A 329 21.29 -2.77 -4.07
CA LEU A 329 22.10 -1.67 -4.61
C LEU A 329 21.47 -1.08 -5.87
N SER A 330 20.94 -1.93 -6.76
CA SER A 330 20.17 -1.48 -7.92
C SER A 330 18.96 -0.62 -7.50
N PHE A 331 18.18 -1.10 -6.54
CA PHE A 331 17.04 -0.34 -6.01
C PHE A 331 17.45 1.02 -5.44
N VAL A 332 18.53 1.07 -4.65
CA VAL A 332 19.06 2.32 -4.07
C VAL A 332 19.49 3.29 -5.16
N CYS A 333 20.25 2.81 -6.17
CA CYS A 333 20.71 3.63 -7.28
C CYS A 333 19.54 4.13 -8.14
N ALA A 334 18.55 3.27 -8.44
CA ALA A 334 17.36 3.63 -9.20
C ALA A 334 16.52 4.69 -8.47
N LYS A 335 16.33 4.54 -7.16
CA LYS A 335 15.61 5.51 -6.33
C LYS A 335 16.36 6.83 -6.23
N ARG A 336 17.69 6.79 -6.10
CA ARG A 336 18.52 7.99 -6.10
C ARG A 336 18.41 8.76 -7.42
N HIS A 337 18.50 8.06 -8.56
CA HIS A 337 18.31 8.65 -9.88
C HIS A 337 16.91 9.28 -10.02
N PHE A 338 15.89 8.62 -9.52
CA PHE A 338 14.51 9.09 -9.61
C PHE A 338 14.21 10.31 -8.73
N GLU A 339 14.75 10.35 -7.51
CA GLU A 339 14.35 11.34 -6.48
C GLU A 339 15.27 12.55 -6.40
N PHE A 340 16.60 12.39 -6.68
CA PHE A 340 17.59 13.42 -6.34
C PHE A 340 18.53 13.80 -7.44
N ASP A 341 19.07 12.81 -8.16
CA ASP A 341 20.20 13.00 -9.05
C ASP A 341 19.93 12.32 -10.38
N PRO A 342 19.38 13.08 -11.36
CA PRO A 342 19.02 12.53 -12.67
C PRO A 342 20.26 12.20 -13.53
N SER A 343 21.48 12.21 -12.95
CA SER A 343 22.69 11.86 -13.68
C SER A 343 22.61 10.43 -14.23
N ARG A 344 23.17 10.26 -15.40
CA ARG A 344 23.22 8.98 -16.10
C ARG A 344 24.00 7.91 -15.33
N GLU A 345 24.94 8.32 -14.52
CA GLU A 345 25.78 7.44 -13.71
C GLU A 345 24.94 6.54 -12.78
N TRP A 346 23.95 7.12 -12.07
CA TRP A 346 23.09 6.34 -11.16
C TRP A 346 22.18 5.39 -11.91
N LEU A 347 21.69 5.79 -13.08
CA LEU A 347 20.91 4.91 -13.94
C LEU A 347 21.73 3.71 -14.43
N GLU A 348 22.93 3.94 -14.94
CA GLU A 348 23.82 2.88 -15.43
C GLU A 348 24.22 1.91 -14.32
N LYS A 349 24.52 2.40 -13.11
CA LYS A 349 24.76 1.57 -11.93
C LYS A 349 23.53 0.73 -11.58
N ALA A 350 22.35 1.35 -11.58
CA ALA A 350 21.10 0.63 -11.26
C ALA A 350 20.82 -0.47 -12.29
N GLU A 351 20.95 -0.18 -13.58
CA GLU A 351 20.74 -1.17 -14.65
C GLU A 351 21.77 -2.33 -14.55
N PHE A 352 23.05 -2.01 -14.36
CA PHE A 352 24.12 -3.01 -14.21
C PHE A 352 23.84 -3.97 -13.04
N HIS A 353 23.54 -3.41 -11.86
CA HIS A 353 23.32 -4.25 -10.68
C HIS A 353 22.00 -5.01 -10.75
N CYS A 354 20.94 -4.46 -11.38
CA CYS A 354 19.71 -5.19 -11.66
C CYS A 354 19.96 -6.40 -12.55
N GLN A 355 20.64 -6.19 -13.66
CA GLN A 355 20.97 -7.25 -14.59
C GLN A 355 21.82 -8.33 -13.90
N ARG A 356 22.83 -7.93 -13.11
CA ARG A 356 23.68 -8.86 -12.40
C ARG A 356 22.93 -9.69 -11.36
N ALA A 357 21.99 -9.08 -10.63
CA ALA A 357 21.15 -9.80 -9.67
C ALA A 357 20.32 -10.89 -10.35
N LEU A 358 19.68 -10.57 -11.50
CA LEU A 358 18.86 -11.51 -12.27
C LEU A 358 19.67 -12.62 -12.95
N GLU A 359 20.91 -12.34 -13.36
CA GLU A 359 21.83 -13.36 -13.88
C GLU A 359 22.25 -14.35 -12.80
N LEU A 360 22.46 -13.88 -11.57
CA LEU A 360 22.83 -14.71 -10.43
C LEU A 360 21.63 -15.51 -9.90
N ASP A 361 20.45 -14.89 -9.87
CA ASP A 361 19.21 -15.52 -9.43
C ASP A 361 18.00 -14.88 -10.16
N ALA A 362 17.50 -15.61 -11.16
CA ALA A 362 16.37 -15.16 -11.99
C ALA A 362 15.02 -15.12 -11.23
N ASP A 363 14.93 -15.76 -10.08
CA ASP A 363 13.73 -15.80 -9.24
C ASP A 363 13.91 -15.04 -7.92
N LEU A 364 14.90 -14.13 -7.85
CA LEU A 364 15.10 -13.24 -6.71
C LEU A 364 14.04 -12.13 -6.67
N PRO A 365 13.12 -12.13 -5.69
CA PRO A 365 12.01 -11.18 -5.66
C PRO A 365 12.47 -9.72 -5.64
N GLU A 366 13.52 -9.40 -4.88
CA GLU A 366 14.06 -8.04 -4.77
C GLU A 366 14.67 -7.54 -6.09
N ALA A 367 15.18 -8.43 -6.95
CA ALA A 367 15.67 -8.05 -8.27
C ALA A 367 14.50 -7.65 -9.20
N HIS A 368 13.37 -8.34 -9.12
CA HIS A 368 12.15 -7.95 -9.83
C HIS A 368 11.58 -6.61 -9.32
N VAL A 369 11.63 -6.34 -8.01
CA VAL A 369 11.27 -5.02 -7.45
C VAL A 369 12.19 -3.94 -8.01
N ALA A 370 13.51 -4.14 -8.00
CA ALA A 370 14.47 -3.18 -8.55
C ALA A 370 14.24 -2.93 -10.05
N LYS A 371 13.96 -3.99 -10.82
CA LYS A 371 13.63 -3.89 -12.25
C LYS A 371 12.36 -3.06 -12.49
N ALA A 372 11.32 -3.26 -11.68
CA ALA A 372 10.10 -2.47 -11.77
C ALA A 372 10.33 -0.97 -11.50
N PHE A 373 11.24 -0.63 -10.55
CA PHE A 373 11.64 0.75 -10.30
C PHE A 373 12.33 1.38 -11.51
N LEU A 374 13.18 0.64 -12.22
CA LEU A 374 13.81 1.08 -13.45
C LEU A 374 12.81 1.27 -14.58
N LEU A 375 11.90 0.30 -14.78
CA LEU A 375 10.89 0.33 -15.83
C LEU A 375 9.90 1.49 -15.66
N TRP A 376 9.50 1.77 -14.41
CA TRP A 376 8.60 2.87 -14.11
C TRP A 376 9.38 4.13 -13.71
N GLY A 377 10.18 4.62 -14.62
CA GLY A 377 10.95 5.84 -14.50
C GLY A 377 11.05 6.62 -15.80
N PRO A 378 11.49 7.89 -15.75
CA PRO A 378 11.57 8.77 -16.93
C PRO A 378 12.44 8.20 -18.05
N SER A 379 13.54 7.53 -17.72
CA SER A 379 14.48 6.94 -18.67
C SER A 379 13.89 5.79 -19.49
N LYS A 380 12.79 5.19 -19.03
CA LYS A 380 12.07 4.10 -19.69
C LYS A 380 10.64 4.51 -20.11
N ASN A 381 10.33 5.81 -20.11
CA ASN A 381 9.01 6.33 -20.44
C ASN A 381 7.86 5.67 -19.66
N PHE A 382 8.07 5.37 -18.38
CA PHE A 382 7.06 4.82 -17.48
C PHE A 382 6.33 3.60 -18.05
N GLN A 383 7.05 2.51 -18.30
CA GLN A 383 6.51 1.24 -18.80
C GLN A 383 5.60 0.59 -17.74
N HIS A 384 4.32 1.00 -17.70
CA HIS A 384 3.38 0.58 -16.66
C HIS A 384 3.13 -0.92 -16.66
N ILE A 385 2.89 -1.52 -17.82
CA ILE A 385 2.55 -2.94 -17.99
C ILE A 385 3.70 -3.81 -17.48
N GLU A 386 4.90 -3.54 -17.97
CA GLU A 386 6.10 -4.30 -17.64
C GLU A 386 6.46 -4.15 -16.15
N ALA A 387 6.32 -2.93 -15.60
CA ALA A 387 6.58 -2.68 -14.18
C ALA A 387 5.57 -3.41 -13.28
N ILE A 388 4.28 -3.42 -13.63
CA ILE A 388 3.24 -4.17 -12.91
C ILE A 388 3.55 -5.67 -12.96
N ALA A 389 3.92 -6.20 -14.13
CA ALA A 389 4.24 -7.62 -14.29
C ALA A 389 5.43 -8.04 -13.41
N GLU A 390 6.50 -7.22 -13.35
CA GLU A 390 7.66 -7.51 -12.50
C GLU A 390 7.29 -7.47 -11.00
N LEU A 391 6.47 -6.50 -10.56
CA LEU A 391 6.01 -6.42 -9.17
C LEU A 391 5.08 -7.59 -8.82
N THR A 392 4.20 -7.97 -9.72
CA THR A 392 3.31 -9.13 -9.52
C THR A 392 4.13 -10.42 -9.41
N ARG A 393 5.16 -10.59 -10.27
CA ARG A 393 6.10 -11.71 -10.17
C ARG A 393 6.84 -11.71 -8.83
N ALA A 394 7.37 -10.56 -8.37
CA ALA A 394 8.03 -10.46 -7.07
C ALA A 394 7.10 -10.89 -5.92
N LEU A 395 5.83 -10.46 -5.93
CA LEU A 395 4.84 -10.80 -4.92
C LEU A 395 4.37 -12.26 -4.99
N ALA A 396 4.41 -12.89 -6.16
CA ALA A 396 4.17 -14.33 -6.32
C ALA A 396 5.31 -15.16 -5.72
N LEU A 397 6.56 -14.69 -5.89
CA LEU A 397 7.77 -15.33 -5.34
C LEU A 397 7.87 -15.13 -3.82
N GLN A 398 7.51 -13.94 -3.31
CA GLN A 398 7.56 -13.62 -1.89
C GLN A 398 6.44 -12.63 -1.50
N LYS A 399 5.53 -13.04 -0.62
CA LYS A 399 4.31 -12.29 -0.29
C LYS A 399 4.52 -11.10 0.66
N ASN A 400 5.61 -11.05 1.41
CA ASN A 400 5.87 -10.05 2.45
C ASN A 400 6.88 -8.99 2.02
N LEU A 401 6.66 -8.38 0.86
CA LEU A 401 7.50 -7.32 0.30
C LEU A 401 6.78 -5.96 0.34
N PRO A 402 6.88 -5.18 1.44
CA PRO A 402 6.16 -3.91 1.58
C PRO A 402 6.45 -2.94 0.45
N HIS A 403 7.72 -2.83 0.01
CA HIS A 403 8.11 -1.94 -1.09
C HIS A 403 7.51 -2.34 -2.43
N ALA A 404 7.28 -3.63 -2.69
CA ALA A 404 6.61 -4.09 -3.89
C ALA A 404 5.13 -3.67 -3.89
N TYR A 405 4.44 -3.85 -2.77
CA TYR A 405 3.06 -3.38 -2.61
C TYR A 405 2.94 -1.87 -2.74
N SER A 406 3.81 -1.11 -2.07
CA SER A 406 3.81 0.35 -2.14
C SER A 406 4.03 0.83 -3.57
N ARG A 407 5.03 0.29 -4.28
CA ARG A 407 5.31 0.67 -5.66
C ARG A 407 4.17 0.29 -6.61
N LEU A 408 3.61 -0.91 -6.45
CA LEU A 408 2.45 -1.34 -7.22
C LEU A 408 1.25 -0.42 -6.95
N GLY A 409 0.97 -0.08 -5.69
CA GLY A 409 -0.07 0.89 -5.32
C GLY A 409 0.14 2.25 -6.00
N THR A 410 1.38 2.76 -6.00
CA THR A 410 1.73 4.02 -6.68
C THR A 410 1.44 3.95 -8.18
N ILE A 411 1.90 2.92 -8.87
CA ILE A 411 1.67 2.76 -10.32
C ILE A 411 0.17 2.69 -10.62
N LEU A 412 -0.56 1.89 -9.84
CA LEU A 412 -2.02 1.73 -10.01
C LEU A 412 -2.78 3.03 -9.80
N ALA A 413 -2.38 3.86 -8.81
CA ALA A 413 -2.97 5.19 -8.62
C ALA A 413 -2.74 6.09 -9.82
N HIS A 414 -1.51 6.10 -10.36
CA HIS A 414 -1.15 6.94 -11.51
C HIS A 414 -1.88 6.57 -12.80
N ILE A 415 -2.29 5.32 -12.97
CA ILE A 415 -3.10 4.88 -14.12
C ILE A 415 -4.61 4.86 -13.83
N GLY A 416 -5.03 5.34 -12.66
CA GLY A 416 -6.44 5.49 -12.29
C GLY A 416 -7.11 4.24 -11.71
N LEU A 417 -6.36 3.18 -11.41
CA LEU A 417 -6.85 1.99 -10.70
C LEU A 417 -6.87 2.23 -9.17
N LEU A 418 -7.67 3.20 -8.71
CA LEU A 418 -7.62 3.74 -7.35
C LEU A 418 -8.01 2.73 -6.26
N ASP A 419 -9.07 1.91 -6.46
CA ASP A 419 -9.44 0.86 -5.51
C ASP A 419 -8.38 -0.26 -5.40
N PRO A 420 -7.85 -0.81 -6.53
CA PRO A 420 -6.70 -1.71 -6.48
C PRO A 420 -5.47 -1.09 -5.84
N SER A 421 -5.16 0.18 -6.12
CA SER A 421 -4.07 0.92 -5.50
C SER A 421 -4.19 0.93 -3.99
N ARG A 422 -5.36 1.33 -3.46
CA ARG A 422 -5.65 1.32 -2.02
C ARG A 422 -5.42 -0.06 -1.40
N ALA A 423 -5.94 -1.12 -2.05
CA ALA A 423 -5.76 -2.48 -1.55
C ALA A 423 -4.27 -2.89 -1.48
N MET A 424 -3.44 -2.43 -2.42
CA MET A 424 -2.00 -2.67 -2.38
C MET A 424 -1.32 -1.91 -1.23
N TYR A 425 -1.64 -0.64 -1.02
CA TYR A 425 -1.11 0.13 0.10
C TYR A 425 -1.51 -0.47 1.45
N GLU A 426 -2.79 -0.81 1.64
CA GLU A 426 -3.29 -1.47 2.86
C GLU A 426 -2.57 -2.80 3.11
N ARG A 427 -2.34 -3.58 2.04
CA ARG A 427 -1.62 -4.85 2.15
C ARG A 427 -0.15 -4.63 2.50
N GLY A 428 0.52 -3.66 1.88
CA GLY A 428 1.90 -3.28 2.20
C GLY A 428 2.04 -2.83 3.67
N ALA A 429 1.14 -1.95 4.13
CA ALA A 429 1.11 -1.48 5.51
C ALA A 429 0.89 -2.62 6.52
N SER A 430 0.15 -3.66 6.14
CA SER A 430 -0.03 -4.84 7.00
C SER A 430 1.25 -5.63 7.28
N PHE A 431 2.28 -5.44 6.52
CA PHE A 431 3.61 -6.04 6.75
C PHE A 431 4.61 -5.06 7.39
N ASP A 432 4.25 -3.81 7.54
CA ASP A 432 5.15 -2.78 8.05
C ASP A 432 4.45 -1.87 9.10
N PRO A 433 3.99 -2.44 10.24
CA PRO A 433 3.32 -1.68 11.27
C PRO A 433 4.24 -0.58 11.82
N GLY A 434 3.79 0.67 11.75
CA GLY A 434 4.50 1.83 12.28
C GLY A 434 5.45 2.51 11.30
N LYS A 435 5.40 2.19 10.00
CA LYS A 435 6.15 2.87 8.95
C LYS A 435 5.29 3.56 7.89
N THR A 436 5.93 4.46 7.17
CA THR A 436 5.39 5.46 6.24
C THR A 436 4.65 4.91 5.00
N ILE A 437 4.61 3.59 4.78
CA ILE A 437 3.90 2.99 3.63
C ILE A 437 2.39 3.21 3.73
N SER A 438 1.85 3.26 4.95
CA SER A 438 0.44 3.55 5.17
C SER A 438 0.02 4.90 4.61
N HIS A 439 0.86 5.90 4.71
CA HIS A 439 0.52 7.27 4.31
C HIS A 439 0.34 7.46 2.80
N SER A 440 0.96 6.60 1.98
CA SER A 440 0.76 6.65 0.52
C SER A 440 -0.68 6.35 0.11
N VAL A 441 -1.50 5.77 0.98
CA VAL A 441 -2.93 5.56 0.74
C VAL A 441 -3.69 6.88 0.63
N ALA A 442 -3.19 7.95 1.26
CA ALA A 442 -3.77 9.29 1.19
C ALA A 442 -3.91 9.79 -0.26
N GLN A 443 -2.93 9.48 -1.11
CA GLN A 443 -2.98 9.80 -2.54
C GLN A 443 -4.16 9.10 -3.24
N ALA A 444 -4.41 7.84 -2.94
CA ALA A 444 -5.52 7.10 -3.54
C ALA A 444 -6.88 7.65 -3.07
N TYR A 445 -7.02 8.01 -1.79
CA TYR A 445 -8.22 8.66 -1.28
C TYR A 445 -8.44 10.03 -1.92
N LEU A 446 -7.40 10.85 -1.99
CA LEU A 446 -7.45 12.19 -2.57
C LEU A 446 -7.93 12.15 -4.02
N TRP A 447 -7.31 11.34 -4.86
CA TRP A 447 -7.65 11.24 -6.28
C TRP A 447 -8.96 10.51 -6.53
N ASN A 448 -9.45 9.73 -5.55
CA ASN A 448 -10.80 9.16 -5.60
C ASN A 448 -11.88 10.13 -5.11
N GLY A 449 -11.52 11.31 -4.60
CA GLY A 449 -12.44 12.30 -4.04
C GLY A 449 -12.98 11.95 -2.65
N GLU A 450 -12.30 11.05 -1.94
CA GLU A 450 -12.59 10.66 -0.56
C GLU A 450 -11.83 11.61 0.40
N TYR A 451 -12.18 12.91 0.32
CA TYR A 451 -11.39 14.00 0.92
C TYR A 451 -11.26 13.93 2.44
N ASP A 452 -12.30 13.44 3.15
CA ASP A 452 -12.24 13.30 4.61
C ASP A 452 -11.21 12.25 5.03
N LEU A 453 -11.16 11.10 4.33
CA LEU A 453 -10.17 10.06 4.57
C LEU A 453 -8.77 10.51 4.19
N ALA A 454 -8.64 11.22 3.06
CA ALA A 454 -7.37 11.81 2.66
C ALA A 454 -6.83 12.79 3.70
N ARG A 455 -7.71 13.63 4.28
CA ARG A 455 -7.35 14.61 5.32
C ARG A 455 -6.83 13.94 6.58
N GLU A 456 -7.50 12.89 7.05
CA GLU A 456 -7.10 12.15 8.25
C GLU A 456 -5.69 11.55 8.08
N GLU A 457 -5.46 10.86 6.98
CA GLU A 457 -4.15 10.26 6.66
C GLU A 457 -3.05 11.30 6.46
N LEU A 458 -3.33 12.40 5.76
CA LEU A 458 -2.37 13.48 5.52
C LEU A 458 -2.02 14.22 6.81
N HIS A 459 -2.98 14.41 7.71
CA HIS A 459 -2.71 15.00 9.01
C HIS A 459 -1.77 14.14 9.84
N GLN A 460 -1.99 12.83 9.85
CA GLN A 460 -1.09 11.88 10.53
C GLN A 460 0.30 11.88 9.88
N TRP A 461 0.38 11.81 8.55
CA TRP A 461 1.66 11.81 7.83
C TRP A 461 2.49 13.06 8.15
N ARG A 462 1.87 14.24 8.12
CA ARG A 462 2.55 15.49 8.46
C ARG A 462 2.98 15.56 9.93
N ALA A 463 2.21 15.00 10.84
CA ALA A 463 2.59 14.93 12.26
C ALA A 463 3.84 14.04 12.47
N GLU A 464 3.96 12.93 11.73
CA GLU A 464 5.09 12.01 11.81
C GLU A 464 6.33 12.48 11.02
N SER A 465 6.11 13.21 9.92
CA SER A 465 7.16 13.66 8.99
C SER A 465 6.86 15.04 8.44
N PRO A 466 6.99 16.11 9.24
CA PRO A 466 6.56 17.47 8.87
C PRO A 466 7.34 18.06 7.69
N GLU A 467 8.58 17.64 7.47
CA GLU A 467 9.42 18.12 6.36
C GLU A 467 9.28 17.28 5.08
N ASN A 468 8.38 16.27 5.08
CA ASN A 468 8.20 15.42 3.93
C ASN A 468 7.49 16.16 2.79
N LYS A 469 8.20 16.39 1.69
CA LYS A 469 7.70 17.12 0.52
C LYS A 469 6.40 16.56 -0.07
N TYR A 470 6.20 15.25 -0.03
CA TYR A 470 4.97 14.61 -0.54
C TYR A 470 3.78 14.81 0.40
N ALA A 471 4.00 14.75 1.72
CA ALA A 471 2.97 15.04 2.70
C ALA A 471 2.46 16.48 2.56
N ILE A 472 3.38 17.45 2.38
CA ILE A 472 3.06 18.85 2.12
C ILE A 472 2.34 19.00 0.78
N HIS A 473 2.86 18.39 -0.28
CA HIS A 473 2.28 18.44 -1.62
C HIS A 473 0.82 17.97 -1.64
N PHE A 474 0.52 16.77 -1.12
CA PHE A 474 -0.83 16.23 -1.14
C PHE A 474 -1.78 16.97 -0.17
N ALA A 475 -1.29 17.50 0.96
CA ALA A 475 -2.09 18.32 1.84
C ALA A 475 -2.47 19.65 1.15
N LEU A 476 -1.52 20.28 0.45
CA LEU A 476 -1.76 21.50 -0.32
C LEU A 476 -2.72 21.24 -1.49
N GLU A 477 -2.56 20.12 -2.21
CA GLU A 477 -3.47 19.70 -3.27
C GLU A 477 -4.90 19.52 -2.73
N LEU A 478 -5.06 18.85 -1.59
CA LEU A 478 -6.35 18.69 -0.93
C LEU A 478 -6.99 20.02 -0.56
N ALA A 479 -6.25 20.93 0.07
CA ALA A 479 -6.76 22.25 0.46
C ALA A 479 -7.21 23.08 -0.76
N ILE A 480 -6.50 22.98 -1.89
CA ILE A 480 -6.87 23.64 -3.15
C ILE A 480 -8.14 23.00 -3.74
N LEU A 481 -8.22 21.67 -3.80
CA LEU A 481 -9.37 20.95 -4.35
C LEU A 481 -10.67 21.20 -3.56
N THR A 482 -10.54 21.42 -2.24
CA THR A 482 -11.68 21.71 -1.35
C THR A 482 -11.96 23.21 -1.18
N GLY A 483 -11.11 24.08 -1.75
CA GLY A 483 -11.26 25.54 -1.65
C GLY A 483 -10.90 26.12 -0.27
N GLU A 484 -10.12 25.41 0.51
CA GLU A 484 -9.67 25.82 1.86
C GLU A 484 -8.45 26.74 1.78
N TRP A 485 -8.65 27.94 1.22
CA TRP A 485 -7.57 28.87 0.87
C TRP A 485 -6.74 29.34 2.07
N THR A 486 -7.32 29.39 3.26
CA THR A 486 -6.59 29.75 4.49
C THR A 486 -5.61 28.64 4.86
N GLU A 487 -6.04 27.39 4.80
CA GLU A 487 -5.17 26.24 5.04
C GLU A 487 -4.08 26.14 3.98
N ALA A 488 -4.42 26.33 2.70
CA ALA A 488 -3.44 26.32 1.62
C ALA A 488 -2.32 27.36 1.83
N ARG A 489 -2.63 28.56 2.34
CA ARG A 489 -1.61 29.57 2.68
C ARG A 489 -0.73 29.14 3.84
N VAL A 490 -1.33 28.61 4.92
CA VAL A 490 -0.56 28.09 6.07
C VAL A 490 0.41 27.00 5.61
N LEU A 491 -0.06 26.09 4.76
CA LEU A 491 0.78 25.00 4.21
C LEU A 491 1.94 25.54 3.36
N LEU A 492 1.73 26.60 2.57
CA LEU A 492 2.78 27.24 1.79
C LEU A 492 3.78 27.99 2.68
N ASP A 493 3.32 28.62 3.76
CA ASP A 493 4.19 29.28 4.73
C ASP A 493 5.05 28.26 5.49
N GLU A 494 4.46 27.14 5.90
CA GLU A 494 5.17 26.02 6.54
C GLU A 494 6.17 25.32 5.58
N ALA A 495 5.84 25.21 4.30
CA ALA A 495 6.73 24.66 3.30
C ALA A 495 8.04 25.48 3.12
N GLY A 496 8.02 26.77 3.43
CA GLY A 496 9.19 27.62 3.44
C GLY A 496 9.99 27.56 2.12
N SER A 497 11.26 27.15 2.20
CA SER A 497 12.14 27.06 1.02
C SER A 497 11.69 26.01 0.00
N LEU A 498 10.96 24.97 0.42
CA LEU A 498 10.46 23.91 -0.48
C LEU A 498 9.55 24.48 -1.58
N VAL A 499 8.84 25.60 -1.33
CA VAL A 499 8.02 26.25 -2.36
C VAL A 499 8.85 26.63 -3.58
N GLN A 500 10.11 27.03 -3.38
CA GLN A 500 11.00 27.43 -4.47
C GLN A 500 11.86 26.26 -4.99
N GLU A 501 12.10 25.28 -4.13
CA GLU A 501 12.97 24.15 -4.44
C GLU A 501 12.27 23.01 -5.17
N GLU A 502 10.97 22.78 -4.88
CA GLU A 502 10.19 21.67 -5.41
C GLU A 502 9.16 22.16 -6.44
N PRO A 503 9.36 21.87 -7.76
CA PRO A 503 8.50 22.36 -8.84
C PRO A 503 7.02 22.05 -8.65
N MET A 504 6.69 20.88 -8.08
CA MET A 504 5.31 20.46 -7.84
C MET A 504 4.62 21.32 -6.76
N ILE A 505 5.35 21.85 -5.77
CA ILE A 505 4.79 22.76 -4.74
C ILE A 505 4.63 24.16 -5.33
N THR A 506 5.64 24.63 -6.09
CA THR A 506 5.57 25.90 -6.82
C THR A 506 4.37 25.93 -7.79
N ALA A 507 4.14 24.83 -8.51
CA ALA A 507 3.02 24.75 -9.45
C ALA A 507 1.66 24.74 -8.73
N LEU A 508 1.52 24.07 -7.58
CA LEU A 508 0.30 24.14 -6.75
C LEU A 508 0.05 25.56 -6.22
N GLN A 509 1.08 26.30 -5.83
CA GLN A 509 0.93 27.72 -5.51
C GLN A 509 0.36 28.49 -6.71
N GLY A 510 0.83 28.18 -7.93
CA GLY A 510 0.30 28.72 -9.17
C GLY A 510 -1.17 28.36 -9.41
N VAL A 511 -1.58 27.11 -9.12
CA VAL A 511 -2.99 26.68 -9.19
C VAL A 511 -3.85 27.48 -8.21
N MET A 512 -3.38 27.68 -6.97
CA MET A 512 -4.07 28.51 -5.98
C MET A 512 -4.24 29.94 -6.48
N HIS A 513 -3.19 30.55 -7.05
CA HIS A 513 -3.28 31.91 -7.59
C HIS A 513 -4.26 31.99 -8.76
N ALA A 514 -4.24 31.03 -9.68
CA ALA A 514 -5.20 30.95 -10.80
C ALA A 514 -6.65 30.84 -10.31
N SER A 515 -6.91 30.00 -9.31
CA SER A 515 -8.23 29.83 -8.69
C SER A 515 -8.73 31.10 -8.00
N LEU A 516 -7.82 31.94 -7.51
CA LEU A 516 -8.13 33.25 -6.89
C LEU A 516 -8.17 34.41 -7.91
N GLY A 517 -8.11 34.14 -9.21
CA GLY A 517 -8.13 35.14 -10.28
C GLY A 517 -6.83 35.93 -10.44
N LYS A 518 -5.73 35.53 -9.82
CA LYS A 518 -4.43 36.22 -9.83
C LYS A 518 -3.55 35.71 -10.98
N ALA A 519 -3.91 36.01 -12.22
CA ALA A 519 -3.33 35.46 -13.43
C ALA A 519 -1.81 35.68 -13.55
N GLU A 520 -1.31 36.90 -13.26
CA GLU A 520 0.15 37.16 -13.35
C GLU A 520 0.95 36.30 -12.38
N GLN A 521 0.51 36.20 -11.11
CA GLN A 521 1.18 35.38 -10.10
C GLN A 521 1.14 33.89 -10.47
N ALA A 522 0.02 33.42 -11.03
CA ALA A 522 -0.12 32.05 -11.49
C ALA A 522 0.87 31.74 -12.62
N LEU A 523 1.02 32.61 -13.61
CA LEU A 523 1.97 32.45 -14.71
C LEU A 523 3.42 32.56 -14.23
N GLN A 524 3.70 33.40 -13.25
CA GLN A 524 5.04 33.49 -12.64
C GLN A 524 5.42 32.15 -11.97
N CYS A 525 4.54 31.56 -11.16
CA CYS A 525 4.77 30.24 -10.53
C CYS A 525 4.93 29.16 -11.59
N MET A 526 4.11 29.15 -12.65
CA MET A 526 4.23 28.23 -13.76
C MET A 526 5.62 28.31 -14.42
N ASN A 527 6.10 29.50 -14.76
CA ASN A 527 7.41 29.69 -15.37
C ASN A 527 8.54 29.24 -14.43
N GLN A 528 8.44 29.54 -13.15
CA GLN A 528 9.41 29.09 -12.15
C GLN A 528 9.43 27.56 -12.04
N ALA A 529 8.28 26.90 -12.00
CA ALA A 529 8.19 25.45 -11.95
C ALA A 529 8.77 24.78 -13.19
N CYS A 530 8.64 25.39 -14.38
CA CYS A 530 9.21 24.89 -15.63
C CYS A 530 10.76 24.99 -15.69
N THR A 531 11.35 25.98 -15.02
CA THR A 531 12.81 26.21 -15.05
C THR A 531 13.58 25.36 -14.05
N ASN A 532 12.91 24.81 -13.03
CA ASN A 532 13.52 23.98 -12.01
C ASN A 532 13.54 22.51 -12.46
N SER A 533 14.72 21.88 -12.43
CA SER A 533 14.91 20.48 -12.82
C SER A 533 14.80 19.48 -11.67
N LYS A 534 14.57 19.94 -10.44
CA LYS A 534 14.34 19.03 -9.29
C LYS A 534 13.03 18.23 -9.48
N SER A 535 12.88 17.16 -8.73
CA SER A 535 11.72 16.24 -8.80
C SER A 535 11.55 15.56 -10.16
N PHE A 536 12.66 15.23 -10.79
CA PHE A 536 12.72 14.63 -12.12
C PHE A 536 11.79 13.41 -12.30
N GLY A 537 11.74 12.51 -11.32
CA GLY A 537 10.91 11.31 -11.36
C GLY A 537 9.41 11.59 -11.33
N HIS A 538 8.99 12.69 -10.72
CA HIS A 538 7.58 13.09 -10.56
C HIS A 538 7.22 14.37 -11.32
N ALA A 539 7.98 14.73 -12.36
CA ALA A 539 7.71 15.91 -13.18
C ALA A 539 6.29 15.94 -13.77
N HIS A 540 5.68 14.76 -13.96
CA HIS A 540 4.29 14.64 -14.45
C HIS A 540 3.25 15.33 -13.55
N HIS A 541 3.47 15.39 -12.23
CA HIS A 541 2.58 16.16 -11.34
C HIS A 541 2.68 17.65 -11.62
N THR A 542 3.92 18.18 -11.80
CA THR A 542 4.13 19.57 -12.20
C THR A 542 3.45 19.87 -13.53
N TYR A 543 3.57 18.99 -14.53
CA TYR A 543 2.92 19.17 -15.82
C TYR A 543 1.40 19.16 -15.73
N TYR A 544 0.84 18.28 -14.90
CA TYR A 544 -0.57 18.25 -14.60
C TYR A 544 -1.06 19.57 -13.97
N GLN A 545 -0.34 20.07 -12.97
CA GLN A 545 -0.68 21.32 -12.29
C GLN A 545 -0.56 22.54 -13.22
N ILE A 546 0.40 22.53 -14.14
CA ILE A 546 0.49 23.56 -15.20
C ILE A 546 -0.74 23.49 -16.12
N ALA A 547 -1.20 22.28 -16.48
CA ALA A 547 -2.46 22.14 -17.22
C ALA A 547 -3.66 22.69 -16.45
N CYS A 548 -3.72 22.50 -15.12
CA CYS A 548 -4.73 23.09 -14.25
C CYS A 548 -4.67 24.63 -14.26
N ILE A 549 -3.47 25.22 -14.13
CA ILE A 549 -3.29 26.70 -14.18
C ILE A 549 -3.85 27.23 -15.51
N LEU A 550 -3.45 26.63 -16.63
CA LEU A 550 -3.87 27.09 -17.97
C LEU A 550 -5.36 26.86 -18.22
N SER A 551 -5.94 25.78 -17.71
CA SER A 551 -7.39 25.55 -17.73
C SER A 551 -8.15 26.63 -16.99
N LEU A 552 -7.74 26.95 -15.74
CA LEU A 552 -8.36 28.01 -14.93
C LEU A 552 -8.22 29.40 -15.55
N LEU A 553 -7.13 29.66 -16.28
CA LEU A 553 -6.90 30.88 -17.03
C LEU A 553 -7.59 30.91 -18.42
N ASN A 554 -8.45 29.94 -18.70
CA ASN A 554 -9.20 29.79 -19.95
C ASN A 554 -8.29 29.73 -21.21
N ARG A 555 -7.20 28.94 -21.12
CA ARG A 555 -6.25 28.68 -22.22
C ARG A 555 -6.27 27.17 -22.59
N PRO A 556 -7.37 26.65 -23.15
CA PRO A 556 -7.60 25.21 -23.27
C PRO A 556 -6.56 24.51 -24.15
N GLU A 557 -6.15 25.09 -25.28
CA GLU A 557 -5.19 24.43 -26.17
C GLU A 557 -3.82 24.20 -25.51
N ALA A 558 -3.34 25.19 -24.78
CA ALA A 558 -2.10 25.06 -24.02
C ALA A 558 -2.26 24.07 -22.86
N ALA A 559 -3.42 24.09 -22.18
CA ALA A 559 -3.72 23.16 -21.09
C ALA A 559 -3.73 21.70 -21.57
N PHE A 560 -4.31 21.41 -22.75
CA PHE A 560 -4.27 20.08 -23.35
C PHE A 560 -2.85 19.61 -23.63
N GLY A 561 -1.98 20.46 -24.18
CA GLY A 561 -0.59 20.08 -24.43
C GLY A 561 0.17 19.66 -23.16
N TRP A 562 -0.07 20.35 -22.04
CA TRP A 562 0.53 19.99 -20.77
C TRP A 562 -0.12 18.78 -20.11
N LEU A 563 -1.43 18.58 -20.26
CA LEU A 563 -2.14 17.40 -19.78
C LEU A 563 -1.66 16.13 -20.50
N GLU A 564 -1.53 16.18 -21.82
CA GLU A 564 -0.97 15.09 -22.62
C GLU A 564 0.46 14.78 -22.22
N ARG A 565 1.30 15.81 -22.02
CA ARG A 565 2.66 15.63 -21.52
C ARG A 565 2.70 14.96 -20.15
N SER A 566 1.78 15.32 -19.25
CA SER A 566 1.64 14.66 -17.95
C SER A 566 1.33 13.17 -18.09
N ILE A 567 0.40 12.83 -19.01
CA ILE A 567 0.02 11.44 -19.30
C ILE A 567 1.20 10.67 -19.88
N ASP A 568 1.90 11.23 -20.87
CA ASP A 568 3.04 10.59 -21.53
C ASP A 568 4.21 10.35 -20.58
N THR A 569 4.28 11.13 -19.50
CA THR A 569 5.31 10.99 -18.44
C THR A 569 4.82 10.27 -17.20
N GLY A 570 3.74 9.50 -17.28
CA GLY A 570 3.36 8.52 -16.28
C GLY A 570 2.12 8.83 -15.44
N PHE A 571 1.46 10.00 -15.61
CA PHE A 571 0.26 10.35 -14.86
C PHE A 571 -0.99 10.31 -15.74
N ALA A 572 -1.63 9.16 -15.76
CA ALA A 572 -2.80 8.86 -16.60
C ALA A 572 -4.08 8.62 -15.77
N CYS A 573 -4.20 9.27 -14.60
CA CYS A 573 -5.30 9.07 -13.64
C CYS A 573 -6.60 9.72 -14.12
N TRP A 574 -7.21 9.18 -15.17
CA TRP A 574 -8.44 9.71 -15.75
C TRP A 574 -9.61 9.85 -14.75
N PRO A 575 -9.79 9.00 -13.69
CA PRO A 575 -10.85 9.21 -12.72
C PRO A 575 -10.67 10.51 -11.92
N PHE A 576 -9.43 10.87 -11.65
CA PHE A 576 -9.09 12.15 -11.02
C PHE A 576 -9.33 13.32 -11.97
N PHE A 577 -8.89 13.23 -13.23
CA PHE A 577 -9.14 14.29 -14.23
C PHE A 577 -10.61 14.63 -14.40
N MET A 578 -11.49 13.64 -14.29
CA MET A 578 -12.94 13.82 -14.37
C MET A 578 -13.53 14.53 -13.14
N LYS A 579 -12.86 14.45 -11.99
CA LYS A 579 -13.35 14.99 -10.71
C LYS A 579 -12.72 16.35 -10.39
N ASP A 580 -11.49 16.61 -10.81
CA ASP A 580 -10.73 17.80 -10.45
C ASP A 580 -11.42 19.09 -10.95
N PRO A 581 -11.83 20.01 -10.04
CA PRO A 581 -12.46 21.28 -10.42
C PRO A 581 -11.55 22.16 -11.27
N CYS A 582 -10.23 22.04 -11.17
CA CYS A 582 -9.27 22.82 -11.93
C CYS A 582 -9.30 22.51 -13.45
N LEU A 583 -9.78 21.33 -13.84
CA LEU A 583 -9.95 20.94 -15.24
C LEU A 583 -11.39 21.16 -15.77
N MET A 584 -12.24 21.82 -15.00
CA MET A 584 -13.66 22.02 -15.37
C MET A 584 -13.82 22.70 -16.74
N ASN A 585 -12.95 23.65 -17.08
CA ASN A 585 -13.00 24.37 -18.34
C ASN A 585 -12.56 23.53 -19.56
N LEU A 586 -11.96 22.36 -19.34
CA LEU A 586 -11.62 21.41 -20.42
C LEU A 586 -12.75 20.41 -20.66
N ARG A 587 -13.64 20.20 -19.71
CA ARG A 587 -14.76 19.26 -19.85
C ARG A 587 -15.74 19.77 -20.90
N GLY A 588 -16.23 18.85 -21.73
CA GLY A 588 -17.10 19.19 -22.88
C GLY A 588 -16.34 19.53 -24.17
N HIS A 589 -15.00 19.60 -24.13
CA HIS A 589 -14.20 19.61 -25.35
C HIS A 589 -14.04 18.19 -25.88
N ALA A 590 -14.28 18.00 -27.19
CA ALA A 590 -14.11 16.69 -27.83
C ALA A 590 -12.72 16.07 -27.61
N ARG A 591 -11.67 16.91 -27.52
CA ARG A 591 -10.30 16.47 -27.24
C ARG A 591 -10.17 15.86 -25.84
N PHE A 592 -10.87 16.41 -24.83
CA PHE A 592 -10.90 15.86 -23.48
C PHE A 592 -11.59 14.49 -23.43
N ASP A 593 -12.74 14.37 -24.11
CA ASP A 593 -13.50 13.12 -24.16
C ASP A 593 -12.73 12.01 -24.88
N LEU A 594 -12.04 12.34 -25.98
CA LEU A 594 -11.15 11.40 -26.68
C LEU A 594 -9.98 10.95 -25.81
N LEU A 595 -9.35 11.88 -25.09
CA LEU A 595 -8.24 11.59 -24.18
C LEU A 595 -8.69 10.64 -23.08
N VAL A 596 -9.77 10.97 -22.38
CA VAL A 596 -10.33 10.11 -21.31
C VAL A 596 -10.71 8.73 -21.86
N SER A 597 -11.38 8.68 -23.02
CA SER A 597 -11.77 7.40 -23.63
C SER A 597 -10.57 6.53 -23.99
N SER A 598 -9.48 7.13 -24.46
CA SER A 598 -8.23 6.41 -24.78
C SER A 598 -7.56 5.81 -23.53
N LEU A 599 -7.64 6.50 -22.39
CA LEU A 599 -7.12 6.01 -21.11
C LEU A 599 -7.99 4.88 -20.55
N GLN A 600 -9.32 5.04 -20.66
CA GLN A 600 -10.27 4.00 -20.23
C GLN A 600 -10.11 2.70 -21.03
N ALA A 601 -9.79 2.79 -22.30
CA ALA A 601 -9.59 1.62 -23.16
C ALA A 601 -8.43 0.71 -22.71
N LYS A 602 -7.42 1.26 -22.01
CA LYS A 602 -6.27 0.51 -21.46
C LYS A 602 -6.57 -0.19 -20.12
N TYR A 603 -7.68 0.15 -19.49
CA TYR A 603 -8.02 -0.30 -18.14
C TYR A 603 -8.14 -1.84 -17.99
N PRO A 604 -8.79 -2.57 -18.93
CA PRO A 604 -8.88 -4.03 -18.85
C PRO A 604 -7.52 -4.72 -18.88
N ASP A 605 -6.57 -4.21 -19.68
CA ASP A 605 -5.23 -4.78 -19.81
C ASP A 605 -4.47 -4.70 -18.48
N TYR A 606 -4.53 -3.55 -17.81
CA TYR A 606 -3.91 -3.38 -16.50
C TYR A 606 -4.54 -4.27 -15.41
N LEU A 607 -5.87 -4.42 -15.41
CA LEU A 607 -6.57 -5.31 -14.47
C LEU A 607 -6.21 -6.78 -14.70
N GLY A 608 -6.06 -7.19 -15.96
CA GLY A 608 -5.65 -8.54 -16.31
C GLY A 608 -4.35 -8.96 -15.62
N LEU A 609 -3.38 -8.05 -15.48
CA LEU A 609 -2.08 -8.34 -14.85
C LEU A 609 -2.14 -8.54 -13.33
N LEU A 610 -3.22 -8.08 -12.66
CA LEU A 610 -3.35 -8.21 -11.20
C LEU A 610 -4.00 -9.52 -10.76
N TYR A 611 -4.66 -10.24 -11.66
CA TYR A 611 -5.48 -11.41 -11.34
C TYR A 611 -4.97 -12.71 -12.00
N HIS A 612 -3.82 -12.65 -12.64
CA HIS A 612 -3.05 -13.82 -13.14
C HIS A 612 -1.88 -14.12 -12.21
#